data_34be4736d03a289c8d5e64d48dff26f6
#
_entry.id   34be4736d03a289c8d5e64d48dff26f6
#
_cell.length_a   1.000
_cell.length_b   1.000
_cell.length_c   1.000
_cell.angle_alpha   90.00
_cell.angle_beta   90.00
_cell.angle_gamma   90.00
#
_symmetry.space_group_name_H-M   'P 1'
#
loop_
_entity.id
_entity.type
_entity.pdbx_description
1 polymer ?
#
loop_
_entity_poly.entity_id
_entity_poly.type
_entity_poly.pdbx_seq_one_letter_code
_entity_poly.pdbx_strand_id
1 'polypeptide(L)'
;MRLAPVALAFASDPRKAIEMAGESSRTTHGARDAVDACRHFAGLLVGVLQGRPTDELLAANFCPVPGFWTKAPLAPKITAVAGGSFKVKDPPAVRGSGYVVDCLEAALWAFHRSATFRDGALLAVNLGDDADTTGAVYGQFAGAYYGQNGIPEFWRAKLSYRDRIEGYADQLWELREGHMPRQGGST
;
A
#
# COMPACT_ATOMS: atom_id res chain seq x y z
N MET A 1 -7.57 -1.62 -1.79
CA MET A 1 -7.53 -2.79 -0.87
C MET A 1 -6.58 -3.92 -1.30
N ARG A 2 -6.63 -4.42 -2.53
CA ARG A 2 -5.92 -5.63 -3.02
C ARG A 2 -4.62 -5.37 -3.80
N LEU A 3 -3.92 -4.30 -3.53
CA LEU A 3 -2.81 -3.83 -4.39
C LEU A 3 -1.45 -4.47 -4.09
N ALA A 4 -1.20 -4.87 -2.84
CA ALA A 4 0.10 -5.40 -2.41
C ALA A 4 0.69 -6.49 -3.33
N PRO A 5 -0.10 -7.46 -3.85
CA PRO A 5 0.42 -8.47 -4.78
C PRO A 5 1.08 -7.88 -6.04
N VAL A 6 0.54 -6.78 -6.58
CA VAL A 6 1.12 -6.11 -7.76
C VAL A 6 2.46 -5.47 -7.40
N ALA A 7 2.51 -4.77 -6.27
CA ALA A 7 3.76 -4.15 -5.81
C ALA A 7 4.85 -5.19 -5.52
N LEU A 8 4.50 -6.32 -4.92
CA LEU A 8 5.43 -7.44 -4.67
C LEU A 8 5.97 -8.03 -5.98
N ALA A 9 5.07 -8.40 -6.90
CA ALA A 9 5.45 -9.06 -8.16
C ALA A 9 6.36 -8.21 -9.06
N PHE A 10 6.24 -6.87 -8.97
CA PHE A 10 7.02 -5.94 -9.78
C PHE A 10 7.98 -5.08 -8.95
N ALA A 11 8.35 -5.49 -7.73
CA ALA A 11 9.19 -4.69 -6.83
C ALA A 11 10.58 -4.35 -7.41
N SER A 12 11.13 -5.19 -8.29
CA SER A 12 12.40 -4.95 -8.98
C SER A 12 12.31 -3.90 -10.10
N ASP A 13 11.11 -3.60 -10.61
CA ASP A 13 10.87 -2.56 -11.62
C ASP A 13 9.80 -1.57 -11.12
N PRO A 14 10.22 -0.51 -10.42
CA PRO A 14 9.29 0.47 -9.83
C PRO A 14 8.35 1.13 -10.85
N ARG A 15 8.85 1.39 -12.06
CA ARG A 15 8.03 1.97 -13.14
C ARG A 15 6.90 1.01 -13.50
N LYS A 16 7.24 -0.23 -13.78
CA LYS A 16 6.26 -1.26 -14.13
C LYS A 16 5.28 -1.52 -12.99
N ALA A 17 5.75 -1.55 -11.74
CA ALA A 17 4.87 -1.69 -10.58
C ALA A 17 3.79 -0.60 -10.53
N ILE A 18 4.17 0.67 -10.76
CA ILE A 18 3.25 1.81 -10.79
C ILE A 18 2.25 1.69 -11.95
N GLU A 19 2.73 1.34 -13.15
CA GLU A 19 1.89 1.17 -14.34
C GLU A 19 0.90 0.02 -14.17
N MET A 20 1.36 -1.15 -13.74
CA MET A 20 0.52 -2.32 -13.51
C MET A 20 -0.48 -2.14 -12.36
N ALA A 21 -0.15 -1.32 -11.37
CA ALA A 21 -1.08 -0.94 -10.31
C ALA A 21 -2.28 -0.15 -10.88
N GLY A 22 -2.04 0.76 -11.81
CA GLY A 22 -3.09 1.45 -12.52
C GLY A 22 -3.97 0.50 -13.35
N GLU A 23 -3.36 -0.42 -14.09
CA GLU A 23 -4.10 -1.42 -14.87
C GLU A 23 -4.91 -2.37 -13.96
N SER A 24 -4.34 -2.81 -12.85
CA SER A 24 -5.05 -3.60 -11.85
C SER A 24 -6.29 -2.87 -11.30
N SER A 25 -6.20 -1.55 -11.09
CA SER A 25 -7.37 -0.75 -10.69
C SER A 25 -8.47 -0.78 -11.75
N ARG A 26 -8.11 -0.61 -13.01
CA ARG A 26 -9.07 -0.57 -14.14
C ARG A 26 -9.91 -1.83 -14.27
N THR A 27 -9.45 -2.97 -13.79
CA THR A 27 -10.23 -4.22 -13.84
C THR A 27 -11.52 -4.16 -13.02
N THR A 28 -11.61 -3.23 -12.05
CA THR A 28 -12.78 -3.06 -11.17
C THR A 28 -13.20 -1.60 -10.99
N HIS A 29 -12.24 -0.66 -10.99
CA HIS A 29 -12.46 0.76 -10.72
C HIS A 29 -11.65 1.61 -11.68
N GLY A 30 -12.26 2.05 -12.78
CA GLY A 30 -11.62 2.85 -13.81
C GLY A 30 -11.62 4.36 -13.57
N ALA A 31 -12.23 4.86 -12.48
CA ALA A 31 -12.22 6.28 -12.15
C ALA A 31 -10.78 6.78 -11.95
N ARG A 32 -10.48 7.98 -12.43
CA ARG A 32 -9.12 8.55 -12.39
C ARG A 32 -8.54 8.58 -10.98
N ASP A 33 -9.32 8.98 -9.99
CA ASP A 33 -8.89 9.00 -8.59
C ASP A 33 -8.50 7.59 -8.10
N ALA A 34 -9.25 6.54 -8.48
CA ALA A 34 -8.96 5.16 -8.09
C ALA A 34 -7.68 4.62 -8.76
N VAL A 35 -7.52 4.87 -10.04
CA VAL A 35 -6.33 4.47 -10.80
C VAL A 35 -5.09 5.16 -10.24
N ASP A 36 -5.16 6.47 -10.01
CA ASP A 36 -4.03 7.24 -9.53
C ASP A 36 -3.72 7.01 -8.05
N ALA A 37 -4.72 6.69 -7.23
CA ALA A 37 -4.49 6.20 -5.85
C ALA A 37 -3.68 4.90 -5.86
N CYS A 38 -4.05 3.94 -6.73
CA CYS A 38 -3.30 2.69 -6.87
C CYS A 38 -1.87 2.93 -7.37
N ARG A 39 -1.67 3.82 -8.35
CA ARG A 39 -0.34 4.19 -8.86
C ARG A 39 0.54 4.80 -7.77
N HIS A 40 0.01 5.77 -7.03
CA HIS A 40 0.75 6.41 -5.93
C HIS A 40 1.05 5.42 -4.81
N PHE A 41 0.07 4.64 -4.39
CA PHE A 41 0.24 3.65 -3.34
C PHE A 41 1.24 2.54 -3.71
N ALA A 42 1.27 2.09 -4.96
CA ALA A 42 2.29 1.16 -5.45
C ALA A 42 3.70 1.77 -5.37
N GLY A 43 3.85 3.05 -5.73
CA GLY A 43 5.12 3.76 -5.57
C GLY A 43 5.60 3.78 -4.11
N LEU A 44 4.69 4.03 -3.16
CA LEU A 44 4.98 3.97 -1.73
C LEU A 44 5.39 2.56 -1.29
N LEU A 45 4.62 1.52 -1.67
CA LEU A 45 4.93 0.13 -1.32
C LEU A 45 6.29 -0.31 -1.86
N VAL A 46 6.60 0.00 -3.12
CA VAL A 46 7.91 -0.30 -3.70
C VAL A 46 9.03 0.44 -2.97
N GLY A 47 8.82 1.71 -2.60
CA GLY A 47 9.77 2.45 -1.79
C GLY A 47 10.06 1.78 -0.45
N VAL A 48 9.03 1.28 0.24
CA VAL A 48 9.19 0.50 1.48
C VAL A 48 9.98 -0.78 1.23
N LEU A 49 9.65 -1.54 0.19
CA LEU A 49 10.33 -2.79 -0.17
C LEU A 49 11.80 -2.57 -0.57
N GLN A 50 12.14 -1.35 -0.99
CA GLN A 50 13.53 -0.92 -1.24
C GLN A 50 14.26 -0.42 0.02
N GLY A 51 13.60 -0.45 1.17
CA GLY A 51 14.18 0.00 2.45
C GLY A 51 14.32 1.52 2.57
N ARG A 52 13.51 2.31 1.84
CA ARG A 52 13.56 3.78 1.96
C ARG A 52 13.11 4.21 3.36
N PRO A 53 13.76 5.19 3.97
CA PRO A 53 13.39 5.68 5.29
C PRO A 53 12.05 6.44 5.27
N THR A 54 11.39 6.51 6.43
CA THR A 54 10.04 7.08 6.57
C THR A 54 9.95 8.54 6.13
N ASP A 55 10.95 9.34 6.43
CA ASP A 55 11.00 10.75 6.03
C ASP A 55 11.01 10.93 4.51
N GLU A 56 11.71 10.05 3.79
CA GLU A 56 11.71 10.02 2.34
C GLU A 56 10.36 9.50 1.80
N LEU A 57 9.86 8.37 2.32
CA LEU A 57 8.59 7.78 1.89
C LEU A 57 7.41 8.74 2.02
N LEU A 58 7.39 9.50 3.12
CA LEU A 58 6.34 10.48 3.40
C LEU A 58 6.69 11.89 2.89
N ALA A 59 7.81 12.08 2.19
CA ALA A 59 8.12 13.36 1.56
C ALA A 59 7.07 13.72 0.49
N ALA A 60 6.88 15.02 0.29
CA ALA A 60 5.90 15.49 -0.70
C ALA A 60 6.21 14.95 -2.10
N ASN A 61 5.18 14.34 -2.71
CA ASN A 61 5.23 13.76 -4.05
C ASN A 61 6.29 12.65 -4.23
N PHE A 62 6.58 11.90 -3.16
CA PHE A 62 7.49 10.76 -3.25
C PHE A 62 7.14 9.84 -4.42
N CYS A 63 8.18 9.43 -5.13
CA CYS A 63 8.11 8.42 -6.18
C CYS A 63 9.47 7.73 -6.30
N PRO A 64 9.53 6.39 -6.32
CA PRO A 64 10.79 5.67 -6.49
C PRO A 64 11.39 5.84 -7.88
N VAL A 65 10.64 6.43 -8.83
CA VAL A 65 11.08 6.76 -10.19
C VAL A 65 11.17 8.28 -10.33
N PRO A 66 12.37 8.87 -10.40
CA PRO A 66 12.54 10.32 -10.50
C PRO A 66 11.78 10.93 -11.68
N GLY A 67 11.04 12.01 -11.41
CA GLY A 67 10.29 12.76 -12.42
C GLY A 67 9.07 12.03 -13.01
N PHE A 68 8.66 10.90 -12.43
CA PHE A 68 7.52 10.12 -12.96
C PHE A 68 6.21 10.93 -12.91
N TRP A 69 5.92 11.58 -11.79
CA TRP A 69 4.69 12.37 -11.65
C TRP A 69 4.67 13.63 -12.52
N THR A 70 5.81 14.13 -12.95
CA THR A 70 5.88 15.24 -13.93
C THR A 70 5.44 14.79 -15.32
N LYS A 71 5.79 13.57 -15.72
CA LYS A 71 5.43 13.00 -17.04
C LYS A 71 4.05 12.38 -17.08
N ALA A 72 3.59 11.86 -15.96
CA ALA A 72 2.32 11.16 -15.82
C ALA A 72 1.59 11.61 -14.53
N PRO A 73 1.08 12.87 -14.49
CA PRO A 73 0.59 13.51 -13.28
C PRO A 73 -0.59 12.78 -12.67
N LEU A 74 -0.63 12.79 -11.34
CA LEU A 74 -1.74 12.26 -10.55
C LEU A 74 -2.98 13.16 -10.63
N ALA A 75 -4.14 12.60 -10.39
CA ALA A 75 -5.39 13.35 -10.20
C ALA A 75 -5.24 14.37 -9.06
N PRO A 76 -5.89 15.54 -9.13
CA PRO A 76 -5.67 16.63 -8.15
C PRO A 76 -5.83 16.21 -6.69
N LYS A 77 -6.82 15.38 -6.37
CA LYS A 77 -7.05 14.91 -5.00
C LYS A 77 -5.93 13.96 -4.54
N ILE A 78 -5.45 13.09 -5.41
CA ILE A 78 -4.32 12.21 -5.10
C ILE A 78 -3.01 12.99 -5.00
N THR A 79 -2.84 14.03 -5.81
CA THR A 79 -1.71 14.97 -5.66
C THR A 79 -1.71 15.65 -4.28
N ALA A 80 -2.88 16.01 -3.76
CA ALA A 80 -2.98 16.57 -2.40
C ALA A 80 -2.53 15.57 -1.33
N VAL A 81 -2.96 14.31 -1.43
CA VAL A 81 -2.52 13.23 -0.53
C VAL A 81 -1.01 13.00 -0.68
N ALA A 82 -0.51 12.87 -1.90
CA ALA A 82 0.92 12.72 -2.19
C ALA A 82 1.75 13.91 -1.70
N GLY A 83 1.16 15.11 -1.68
CA GLY A 83 1.74 16.33 -1.11
C GLY A 83 1.80 16.34 0.42
N GLY A 84 1.17 15.37 1.08
CA GLY A 84 1.21 15.24 2.54
C GLY A 84 0.01 15.87 3.28
N SER A 85 -1.17 15.98 2.66
CA SER A 85 -2.37 16.52 3.31
C SER A 85 -2.71 15.76 4.61
N PHE A 86 -2.44 14.46 4.68
CA PHE A 86 -2.61 13.63 5.87
C PHE A 86 -1.76 14.06 7.08
N LYS A 87 -0.69 14.83 6.88
CA LYS A 87 0.19 15.28 7.99
C LYS A 87 -0.42 16.41 8.83
N VAL A 88 -1.26 17.22 8.19
CA VAL A 88 -1.81 18.47 8.76
C VAL A 88 -3.30 18.36 9.10
N LYS A 89 -3.91 17.21 8.83
CA LYS A 89 -5.31 16.94 9.14
C LYS A 89 -5.43 16.01 10.34
N ASP A 90 -6.56 16.13 11.02
CA ASP A 90 -7.02 15.20 12.06
C ASP A 90 -8.54 14.95 11.90
N PRO A 91 -9.11 13.90 12.51
CA PRO A 91 -10.55 13.71 12.52
C PRO A 91 -11.29 14.94 13.08
N PRO A 92 -12.42 15.34 12.51
CA PRO A 92 -13.22 14.66 11.48
C PRO A 92 -12.82 14.98 10.02
N ALA A 93 -11.74 15.73 9.77
CA ALA A 93 -11.28 16.04 8.42
C ALA A 93 -10.61 14.83 7.74
N VAL A 94 -10.03 13.91 8.51
CA VAL A 94 -9.62 12.57 8.08
C VAL A 94 -10.74 11.59 8.38
N ARG A 95 -11.13 10.78 7.38
CA ARG A 95 -12.25 9.83 7.48
C ARG A 95 -11.89 8.50 6.84
N GLY A 96 -12.35 7.41 7.48
CA GLY A 96 -12.18 6.04 6.98
C GLY A 96 -13.28 5.62 6.00
N SER A 97 -13.62 6.47 5.02
CA SER A 97 -14.74 6.19 4.11
C SER A 97 -14.35 5.20 2.99
N GLY A 98 -15.36 4.61 2.32
CA GLY A 98 -15.18 3.79 1.13
C GLY A 98 -14.68 4.55 -0.10
N TYR A 99 -14.58 5.89 -0.05
CA TYR A 99 -14.00 6.68 -1.12
C TYR A 99 -12.46 6.55 -1.11
N VAL A 100 -11.89 6.18 -2.25
CA VAL A 100 -10.47 5.82 -2.36
C VAL A 100 -9.49 6.89 -1.88
N VAL A 101 -9.82 8.17 -2.04
CA VAL A 101 -8.97 9.29 -1.60
C VAL A 101 -8.95 9.37 -0.07
N ASP A 102 -10.14 9.35 0.55
CA ASP A 102 -10.28 9.40 2.01
C ASP A 102 -9.60 8.18 2.65
N CYS A 103 -9.84 6.98 2.12
CA CYS A 103 -9.24 5.74 2.59
C CYS A 103 -7.70 5.76 2.54
N LEU A 104 -7.12 6.22 1.42
CA LEU A 104 -5.66 6.32 1.29
C LEU A 104 -5.08 7.38 2.23
N GLU A 105 -5.74 8.56 2.32
CA GLU A 105 -5.34 9.63 3.24
C GLU A 105 -5.39 9.15 4.69
N ALA A 106 -6.47 8.46 5.09
CA ALA A 106 -6.66 7.91 6.42
C ALA A 106 -5.58 6.87 6.78
N ALA A 107 -5.26 5.96 5.87
CA ALA A 107 -4.21 4.96 6.08
C ALA A 107 -2.83 5.60 6.27
N LEU A 108 -2.48 6.60 5.46
CA LEU A 108 -1.23 7.35 5.58
C LEU A 108 -1.19 8.23 6.84
N TRP A 109 -2.33 8.83 7.21
CA TRP A 109 -2.47 9.57 8.47
C TRP A 109 -2.21 8.66 9.67
N ALA A 110 -2.84 7.49 9.72
CA ALA A 110 -2.66 6.54 10.81
C ALA A 110 -1.21 6.08 10.93
N PHE A 111 -0.54 5.85 9.81
CA PHE A 111 0.88 5.50 9.79
C PHE A 111 1.76 6.66 10.29
N HIS A 112 1.49 7.88 9.83
CA HIS A 112 2.23 9.08 10.24
C HIS A 112 2.07 9.39 11.73
N ARG A 113 0.91 9.09 12.33
CA ARG A 113 0.58 9.38 13.75
C ARG A 113 0.98 8.26 14.71
N SER A 114 1.56 7.17 14.23
CA SER A 114 1.89 6.01 15.06
C SER A 114 3.36 5.62 14.95
N ALA A 115 3.88 4.97 16.00
CA ALA A 115 5.23 4.44 16.03
C ALA A 115 5.27 2.90 15.94
N THR A 116 4.11 2.23 15.97
CA THR A 116 4.01 0.77 15.90
C THR A 116 2.93 0.35 14.92
N PHE A 117 3.07 -0.86 14.36
CA PHE A 117 2.01 -1.45 13.53
C PHE A 117 0.66 -1.46 14.25
N ARG A 118 0.66 -1.91 15.52
CA ARG A 118 -0.55 -2.04 16.32
C ARG A 118 -1.29 -0.71 16.51
N ASP A 119 -0.57 0.31 16.93
CA ASP A 119 -1.19 1.60 17.27
C ASP A 119 -1.77 2.27 16.03
N GLY A 120 -1.06 2.23 14.91
CA GLY A 120 -1.58 2.76 13.65
C GLY A 120 -2.73 1.95 13.08
N ALA A 121 -2.74 0.62 13.22
CA ALA A 121 -3.87 -0.20 12.83
C ALA A 121 -5.13 0.19 13.63
N LEU A 122 -4.98 0.40 14.93
CA LEU A 122 -6.09 0.84 15.78
C LEU A 122 -6.55 2.27 15.43
N LEU A 123 -5.63 3.19 15.11
CA LEU A 123 -5.99 4.52 14.62
C LEU A 123 -6.81 4.42 13.32
N ALA A 124 -6.37 3.62 12.36
CA ALA A 124 -7.04 3.46 11.07
C ALA A 124 -8.46 2.91 11.21
N VAL A 125 -8.64 1.81 11.98
CA VAL A 125 -9.96 1.16 12.09
C VAL A 125 -10.93 1.94 13.00
N ASN A 126 -10.43 2.69 13.96
CA ASN A 126 -11.27 3.49 14.86
C ASN A 126 -11.81 4.80 14.22
N LEU A 127 -11.39 5.12 12.99
CA LEU A 127 -12.07 6.16 12.21
C LEU A 127 -13.52 5.79 11.88
N GLY A 128 -13.85 4.49 11.95
CA GLY A 128 -15.20 4.00 11.66
C GLY A 128 -15.50 3.93 10.18
N ASP A 129 -16.79 4.04 9.83
CA ASP A 129 -17.30 3.98 8.46
C ASP A 129 -16.80 2.71 7.73
N ASP A 130 -15.94 2.81 6.72
CA ASP A 130 -15.34 1.66 6.00
C ASP A 130 -14.00 1.23 6.64
N ALA A 131 -14.09 0.82 7.91
CA ALA A 131 -12.94 0.53 8.78
C ALA A 131 -12.09 -0.65 8.28
N ASP A 132 -12.72 -1.67 7.70
CA ASP A 132 -12.03 -2.85 7.15
C ASP A 132 -11.20 -2.51 5.92
N THR A 133 -11.73 -1.68 5.01
CA THR A 133 -10.98 -1.18 3.85
C THR A 133 -9.82 -0.29 4.28
N THR A 134 -10.06 0.64 5.21
CA THR A 134 -9.01 1.54 5.71
C THR A 134 -7.92 0.75 6.44
N GLY A 135 -8.32 -0.19 7.30
CA GLY A 135 -7.39 -1.10 7.97
C GLY A 135 -6.60 -1.98 7.01
N ALA A 136 -7.22 -2.46 5.93
CA ALA A 136 -6.53 -3.26 4.91
C ALA A 136 -5.50 -2.44 4.12
N VAL A 137 -5.79 -1.18 3.77
CA VAL A 137 -4.82 -0.29 3.09
C VAL A 137 -3.67 0.06 4.03
N TYR A 138 -3.98 0.44 5.28
CA TYR A 138 -2.96 0.63 6.31
C TYR A 138 -2.08 -0.60 6.48
N GLY A 139 -2.68 -1.78 6.62
CA GLY A 139 -1.98 -3.05 6.86
C GLY A 139 -1.00 -3.42 5.76
N GLN A 140 -1.30 -3.12 4.50
CA GLN A 140 -0.37 -3.33 3.39
C GLN A 140 0.89 -2.47 3.53
N PHE A 141 0.72 -1.17 3.82
CA PHE A 141 1.84 -0.24 3.92
C PHE A 141 2.65 -0.47 5.20
N ALA A 142 1.98 -0.50 6.34
CA ALA A 142 2.60 -0.71 7.63
C ALA A 142 3.19 -2.12 7.78
N GLY A 143 2.52 -3.14 7.21
CA GLY A 143 3.04 -4.51 7.20
C GLY A 143 4.33 -4.65 6.41
N ALA A 144 4.42 -3.99 5.25
CA ALA A 144 5.67 -3.94 4.49
C ALA A 144 6.78 -3.20 5.26
N TYR A 145 6.43 -2.12 5.98
CA TYR A 145 7.39 -1.28 6.70
C TYR A 145 7.89 -1.94 8.00
N TYR A 146 7.00 -2.42 8.85
CA TYR A 146 7.34 -3.02 10.14
C TYR A 146 7.73 -4.51 10.05
N GLY A 147 7.44 -5.13 8.92
CA GLY A 147 7.64 -6.57 8.72
C GLY A 147 6.69 -7.44 9.54
N GLN A 148 6.75 -8.74 9.33
CA GLN A 148 5.91 -9.73 10.00
C GLN A 148 6.03 -9.66 11.53
N ASN A 149 7.23 -9.44 12.05
CA ASN A 149 7.50 -9.37 13.48
C ASN A 149 6.94 -8.11 14.15
N GLY A 150 6.67 -7.06 13.38
CA GLY A 150 6.00 -5.85 13.86
C GLY A 150 4.49 -6.04 14.09
N ILE A 151 3.90 -7.06 13.48
CA ILE A 151 2.48 -7.37 13.65
C ILE A 151 2.29 -8.20 14.93
N PRO A 152 1.38 -7.82 15.84
CA PRO A 152 1.14 -8.56 17.09
C PRO A 152 0.88 -10.04 16.85
N GLU A 153 1.61 -10.92 17.56
CA GLU A 153 1.51 -12.37 17.37
C GLU A 153 0.08 -12.90 17.54
N PHE A 154 -0.66 -12.38 18.53
CA PHE A 154 -2.05 -12.82 18.75
C PHE A 154 -3.00 -12.45 17.62
N TRP A 155 -2.68 -11.41 16.77
CA TRP A 155 -3.43 -11.13 15.56
C TRP A 155 -3.06 -12.11 14.44
N ARG A 156 -1.75 -12.36 14.27
CA ARG A 156 -1.26 -13.32 13.26
C ARG A 156 -1.78 -14.73 13.53
N ALA A 157 -1.83 -15.14 14.78
CA ALA A 157 -2.33 -16.46 15.20
C ALA A 157 -3.82 -16.67 14.90
N LYS A 158 -4.61 -15.58 14.78
CA LYS A 158 -6.04 -15.64 14.44
C LYS A 158 -6.31 -15.54 12.93
N LEU A 159 -5.29 -15.33 12.11
CA LEU A 159 -5.46 -15.17 10.69
C LEU A 159 -5.83 -16.51 10.02
N SER A 160 -7.01 -16.56 9.44
CA SER A 160 -7.43 -17.71 8.64
C SER A 160 -6.56 -17.82 7.38
N TYR A 161 -6.22 -19.04 6.99
CA TYR A 161 -5.41 -19.34 5.80
C TYR A 161 -4.00 -18.70 5.82
N ARG A 162 -3.43 -18.48 7.01
CA ARG A 162 -2.12 -17.85 7.18
C ARG A 162 -1.06 -18.46 6.26
N ASP A 163 -0.85 -19.78 6.31
CA ASP A 163 0.19 -20.46 5.53
C ASP A 163 0.02 -20.24 4.01
N ARG A 164 -1.25 -20.20 3.54
CA ARG A 164 -1.54 -19.92 2.14
C ARG A 164 -1.22 -18.49 1.75
N ILE A 165 -1.52 -17.52 2.63
CA ILE A 165 -1.22 -16.10 2.40
C ILE A 165 0.29 -15.90 2.35
N GLU A 166 1.03 -16.46 3.31
CA GLU A 166 2.48 -16.40 3.35
C GLU A 166 3.10 -17.06 2.10
N GLY A 167 2.63 -18.26 1.74
CA GLY A 167 3.10 -18.96 0.53
C GLY A 167 2.86 -18.19 -0.78
N TYR A 168 1.74 -17.48 -0.90
CA TYR A 168 1.52 -16.60 -2.07
C TYR A 168 2.42 -15.37 -2.05
N ALA A 169 2.69 -14.81 -0.88
CA ALA A 169 3.61 -13.67 -0.77
C ALA A 169 5.03 -14.07 -1.18
N ASP A 170 5.50 -15.24 -0.75
CA ASP A 170 6.81 -15.78 -1.12
C ASP A 170 6.92 -16.03 -2.62
N GLN A 171 5.91 -16.66 -3.24
CA GLN A 171 5.87 -16.88 -4.69
C GLN A 171 5.90 -15.58 -5.49
N LEU A 172 5.15 -14.55 -5.05
CA LEU A 172 5.16 -13.23 -5.68
C LEU A 172 6.52 -12.54 -5.54
N TRP A 173 7.18 -12.74 -4.40
CA TRP A 173 8.50 -12.20 -4.15
C TRP A 173 9.57 -12.86 -5.01
N GLU A 174 9.49 -14.18 -5.25
CA GLU A 174 10.36 -14.90 -6.18
C GLU A 174 10.16 -14.45 -7.63
N LEU A 175 8.92 -14.19 -8.05
CA LEU A 175 8.63 -13.70 -9.41
C LEU A 175 9.35 -12.38 -9.75
N ARG A 176 9.59 -11.50 -8.76
CA ARG A 176 10.29 -10.22 -8.96
C ARG A 176 11.72 -10.39 -9.53
N GLU A 177 12.36 -11.52 -9.27
CA GLU A 177 13.74 -11.83 -9.70
C GLU A 177 13.80 -12.48 -11.07
N GLY A 178 12.67 -12.64 -11.76
CA GLY A 178 12.59 -13.34 -13.04
C GLY A 178 12.72 -14.86 -12.92
N HIS A 179 12.69 -15.41 -11.71
CA HIS A 179 12.59 -16.85 -11.47
C HIS A 179 11.14 -17.30 -11.70
N MET A 180 10.87 -17.90 -12.83
CA MET A 180 9.63 -18.67 -13.00
C MET A 180 9.64 -19.80 -11.97
N PRO A 181 8.57 -19.97 -11.16
CA PRO A 181 8.46 -21.14 -10.30
C PRO A 181 8.59 -22.38 -11.18
N ARG A 182 9.52 -23.28 -10.83
CA ARG A 182 9.61 -24.59 -11.47
C ARG A 182 8.26 -25.27 -11.31
N GLN A 183 7.55 -25.48 -12.41
CA GLN A 183 6.35 -26.31 -12.38
C GLN A 183 6.79 -27.66 -11.81
N GLY A 184 6.29 -27.98 -10.60
CA GLY A 184 6.52 -29.27 -10.00
C GLY A 184 6.01 -30.35 -10.94
N GLY A 185 6.92 -31.13 -11.49
CA GLY A 185 6.58 -32.28 -12.29
C GLY A 185 5.80 -33.25 -11.43
N SER A 186 4.55 -33.46 -11.79
CA SER A 186 3.76 -34.60 -11.31
C SER A 186 4.43 -35.87 -11.82
N THR A 187 5.00 -36.63 -10.92
CA THR A 187 5.24 -38.06 -11.10
C THR A 187 4.28 -38.84 -10.25
#